data_eff99cfc7622d38a8108cd8df5ef6615
#
_entry.id   eff99cfc7622d38a8108cd8df5ef6615
#
_cell.length_a   1.000
_cell.length_b   1.000
_cell.length_c   1.000
_cell.angle_alpha   90.00
_cell.angle_beta   90.00
_cell.angle_gamma   90.00
#
_symmetry.space_group_name_H-M   'P 1'
#
loop_
_entity.id
_entity.type
_entity.pdbx_description
1 polymer ?
#
loop_
_entity_poly.entity_id
_entity_poly.type
_entity_poly.pdbx_seq_one_letter_code
_entity_poly.pdbx_strand_id
1 'polypeptide(L)' 'NTATTRLAAQAYVSILGNIGIALASLSSINNN' A
#
# COMPACT_ATOMS: atom_id res chain seq x y z
N ASN A 1 4.95 13.20 -18.53
CA ASN A 1 5.24 12.05 -19.38
C ASN A 1 4.49 10.84 -18.84
N THR A 2 3.83 10.11 -19.75
CA THR A 2 2.96 8.98 -19.39
C THR A 2 3.73 7.89 -18.64
N ALA A 3 4.94 7.58 -19.09
CA ALA A 3 5.75 6.53 -18.46
C ALA A 3 6.12 6.92 -17.04
N THR A 4 6.50 8.18 -16.83
CA THR A 4 6.86 8.68 -15.50
C THR A 4 5.64 8.67 -14.59
N THR A 5 4.49 9.07 -15.10
CA THR A 5 3.24 9.07 -14.34
C THR A 5 2.84 7.66 -13.94
N ARG A 6 3.01 6.71 -14.85
CA ARG A 6 2.68 5.32 -14.60
C ARG A 6 3.58 4.72 -13.50
N LEU A 7 4.87 5.03 -13.55
CA LEU A 7 5.81 4.56 -12.54
C LEU A 7 5.46 5.13 -11.16
N ALA A 8 5.10 6.40 -11.13
CA ALA A 8 4.70 7.04 -9.88
C ALA A 8 3.42 6.41 -9.32
N ALA A 9 2.46 6.13 -10.18
CA ALA A 9 1.22 5.49 -9.76
C ALA A 9 1.48 4.08 -9.23
N GLN A 10 2.38 3.34 -9.88
CA GLN A 10 2.74 2.01 -9.43
C GLN A 10 3.39 2.03 -8.04
N ALA A 11 4.27 3.01 -7.83
CA ALA A 11 4.91 3.16 -6.52
C ALA A 11 3.87 3.50 -5.45
N TYR A 12 2.93 4.36 -5.77
CA TYR A 12 1.86 4.73 -4.85
C TYR A 12 1.02 3.51 -4.46
N VAL A 13 0.63 2.71 -5.45
CA VAL A 13 -0.17 1.51 -5.20
C VAL A 13 0.60 0.51 -4.35
N SER A 14 1.90 0.37 -4.60
CA SER A 14 2.76 -0.53 -3.83
C SER A 14 2.82 -0.11 -2.35
N ILE A 15 3.02 1.17 -2.11
CA ILE A 15 3.06 1.71 -0.74
C ILE A 15 1.71 1.51 -0.06
N LEU A 16 0.64 1.78 -0.79
CA LEU A 16 -0.71 1.62 -0.26
C LEU A 16 -1.01 0.17 0.11
N GLY A 17 -0.57 -0.76 -0.74
CA GLY A 17 -0.74 -2.17 -0.48
C GLY A 17 0.00 -2.63 0.77
N ASN A 18 1.24 -2.15 0.94
CA ASN A 18 2.04 -2.51 2.10
C ASN A 18 1.45 -1.95 3.39
N ILE A 19 0.98 -0.71 3.36
CA ILE A 19 0.34 -0.08 4.51
C ILE A 19 -0.97 -0.80 4.83
N GLY A 20 -1.71 -1.21 3.81
CA GLY A 20 -2.96 -1.94 3.99
C GLY A 20 -2.73 -3.26 4.72
N ILE A 21 -1.70 -4.01 4.33
CA ILE A 21 -1.37 -5.27 4.97
C ILE A 21 -0.94 -5.04 6.42
N ALA A 22 -0.13 -4.02 6.66
CA ALA A 22 0.33 -3.69 8.00
C ALA A 22 -0.84 -3.32 8.90
N LEU A 23 -1.79 -2.55 8.38
CA LEU A 23 -2.99 -2.17 9.13
C LEU A 23 -3.85 -3.40 9.45
N ALA A 24 -4.00 -4.29 8.48
CA ALA A 24 -4.77 -5.51 8.68
C ALA A 24 -4.12 -6.39 9.76
N SER A 25 -2.80 -6.46 9.75
CA SER A 25 -2.07 -7.23 10.74
C SER A 25 -2.27 -6.67 12.15
N LEU A 26 -2.19 -5.35 12.28
CA LEU A 26 -2.40 -4.69 13.58
C LEU A 26 -3.84 -4.88 14.04
N SER A 27 -4.80 -4.77 13.13
CA SER A 27 -6.21 -4.95 13.44
C SER A 27 -6.47 -6.37 13.94
N SER A 28 -5.84 -7.35 13.31
CA SER A 28 -5.97 -8.74 13.70
C SER A 28 -5.44 -8.98 15.12
N ILE A 29 -4.28 -8.40 15.44
CA ILE A 29 -3.70 -8.51 16.77
C ILE A 29 -4.56 -7.79 17.81
N ASN A 30 -5.02 -6.61 17.45
CA ASN A 30 -5.82 -5.79 18.36
C ASN A 30 -7.19 -6.42 18.63
N ASN A 31 -7.71 -7.15 17.68
CA ASN A 31 -9.03 -7.78 17.77
C ASN A 31 -8.98 -9.14 18.47
N ASN A 32 -7.80 -9.59 18.75
CA ASN A 32 -7.59 -10.87 19.40
C ASN A 32 -7.57 -10.68 20.94
#